data_aeea88b3d8150774fdc190d8dfbb8551
#
_entry.id   aeea88b3d8150774fdc190d8dfbb8551
#
_cell.length_a   1.000
_cell.length_b   1.000
_cell.length_c   1.000
_cell.angle_alpha   90.00
_cell.angle_beta   90.00
_cell.angle_gamma   90.00
#
_symmetry.space_group_name_H-M   'P 1'
#
loop_
_entity.id
_entity.type
_entity.pdbx_description
1 polymer ?
#
loop_
_entity_poly.entity_id
_entity_poly.type
_entity_poly.pdbx_seq_one_letter_code
_entity_poly.pdbx_strand_id
1 'polypeptide(L)'
;MFEQLGLIGCGLMGGSFALALKRAGLVKRIVGYSKSPTTTERARQMGVIDVEAPSALLAVSGADIVLLAVPVASTESSFKAIKHLVTPQMLIMDVGSTKREVVDAARRALREQIGCFVPAHPIAGKELSGVEHADADLYMGRQVVLTPIERTNTIQIQQAVDVWSALGCRVVRTAPEAHDAAFAAVSHLPHLIAFAMMNAISSQPMGRDFLSLAGPGFRDFTRIAAADPAMWRDVMLSNREELLEQSKVFQRNLQALELMITNGNGDALMEQIENASSTRATWSMAKHQK
;
A
#
# COMPACT_ATOMS: atom_id res chain seq x y z
N MET A 1 22.41 10.80 6.64
CA MET A 1 21.83 11.90 5.83
C MET A 1 22.12 11.60 4.38
N PHE A 2 21.10 11.59 3.51
CA PHE A 2 21.22 11.38 2.07
C PHE A 2 21.45 12.70 1.35
N GLU A 3 22.27 12.71 0.32
CA GLU A 3 22.48 13.91 -0.50
C GLU A 3 21.25 14.15 -1.39
N GLN A 4 20.69 13.06 -2.01
CA GLN A 4 19.56 13.20 -2.92
C GLN A 4 18.59 12.04 -2.84
N LEU A 5 17.29 12.37 -2.75
CA LEU A 5 16.20 11.44 -3.04
C LEU A 5 15.78 11.56 -4.52
N GLY A 6 15.83 10.45 -5.24
CA GLY A 6 15.13 10.26 -6.51
C GLY A 6 13.72 9.77 -6.28
N LEU A 7 12.71 10.62 -6.51
CA LEU A 7 11.30 10.28 -6.29
C LEU A 7 10.62 9.99 -7.63
N ILE A 8 10.16 8.76 -7.81
CA ILE A 8 9.35 8.35 -8.97
C ILE A 8 7.90 8.17 -8.53
N GLY A 9 7.04 9.11 -8.89
CA GLY A 9 5.67 9.22 -8.42
C GLY A 9 5.50 10.24 -7.30
N CYS A 10 5.15 11.47 -7.65
CA CYS A 10 5.00 12.60 -6.71
C CYS A 10 3.56 12.77 -6.19
N GLY A 11 2.76 11.67 -6.16
CA GLY A 11 1.39 11.69 -5.61
C GLY A 11 1.36 11.69 -4.07
N LEU A 12 0.22 11.30 -3.50
CA LEU A 12 0.01 11.26 -2.04
C LEU A 12 1.16 10.53 -1.31
N MET A 13 1.44 9.28 -1.67
CA MET A 13 2.40 8.45 -0.93
C MET A 13 3.84 8.94 -1.11
N GLY A 14 4.27 9.18 -2.36
CA GLY A 14 5.61 9.68 -2.64
C GLY A 14 5.83 11.09 -2.09
N GLY A 15 4.86 11.97 -2.24
CA GLY A 15 4.92 13.33 -1.70
C GLY A 15 4.98 13.35 -0.18
N SER A 16 4.19 12.52 0.50
CA SER A 16 4.24 12.40 1.96
C SER A 16 5.60 11.89 2.45
N PHE A 17 6.19 10.91 1.76
CA PHE A 17 7.52 10.42 2.09
C PHE A 17 8.59 11.52 1.92
N ALA A 18 8.52 12.27 0.82
CA ALA A 18 9.42 13.39 0.57
C ALA A 18 9.34 14.46 1.68
N LEU A 19 8.13 14.86 2.05
CA LEU A 19 7.90 15.83 3.14
C LEU A 19 8.40 15.30 4.49
N ALA A 20 8.12 14.03 4.79
CA ALA A 20 8.57 13.41 6.04
C ALA A 20 10.10 13.34 6.12
N LEU A 21 10.79 12.97 5.04
CA LEU A 21 12.26 12.97 4.98
C LEU A 21 12.86 14.36 5.15
N LYS A 22 12.29 15.38 4.50
CA LYS A 22 12.72 16.79 4.68
C LYS A 22 12.57 17.21 6.13
N ARG A 23 11.43 16.97 6.74
CA ARG A 23 11.15 17.32 8.13
C ARG A 23 12.10 16.63 9.11
N ALA A 24 12.43 15.36 8.85
CA ALA A 24 13.39 14.61 9.65
C ALA A 24 14.86 15.00 9.42
N GLY A 25 15.15 15.90 8.48
CA GLY A 25 16.52 16.30 8.13
C GLY A 25 17.36 15.18 7.51
N LEU A 26 16.71 14.18 6.91
CA LEU A 26 17.39 12.99 6.39
C LEU A 26 17.84 13.13 4.94
N VAL A 27 17.37 14.14 4.21
CA VAL A 27 17.73 14.39 2.81
C VAL A 27 18.00 15.87 2.57
N LYS A 28 19.01 16.17 1.74
CA LYS A 28 19.34 17.55 1.37
C LYS A 28 18.55 18.05 0.17
N ARG A 29 18.28 17.17 -0.80
CA ARG A 29 17.64 17.51 -2.06
C ARG A 29 16.69 16.40 -2.51
N ILE A 30 15.57 16.78 -3.12
CA ILE A 30 14.59 15.85 -3.70
C ILE A 30 14.40 16.20 -5.18
N VAL A 31 14.70 15.24 -6.04
CA VAL A 31 14.43 15.32 -7.49
C VAL A 31 13.27 14.41 -7.81
N GLY A 32 12.17 14.98 -8.28
CA GLY A 32 10.92 14.25 -8.50
C GLY A 32 10.56 14.10 -9.97
N TYR A 33 9.94 12.96 -10.29
CA TYR A 33 9.33 12.68 -11.58
C TYR A 33 7.97 12.04 -11.40
N SER A 34 7.01 12.45 -12.22
CA SER A 34 5.72 11.77 -12.40
C SER A 34 5.40 11.66 -13.89
N LYS A 35 4.61 10.64 -14.25
CA LYS A 35 4.13 10.48 -15.64
C LYS A 35 3.33 11.70 -16.11
N SER A 36 2.58 12.35 -15.20
CA SER A 36 1.90 13.61 -15.45
C SER A 36 2.82 14.78 -15.08
N PRO A 37 3.23 15.63 -16.03
CA PRO A 37 4.04 16.83 -15.74
C PRO A 37 3.35 17.79 -14.76
N THR A 38 2.05 17.93 -14.84
CA THR A 38 1.27 18.79 -13.92
C THR A 38 1.38 18.36 -12.47
N THR A 39 1.47 17.04 -12.20
CA THR A 39 1.71 16.51 -10.86
C THR A 39 3.11 16.88 -10.36
N THR A 40 4.13 16.81 -11.22
CA THR A 40 5.50 17.15 -10.86
C THR A 40 5.64 18.64 -10.60
N GLU A 41 5.07 19.47 -11.48
CA GLU A 41 5.04 20.92 -11.31
C GLU A 41 4.34 21.32 -10.00
N ARG A 42 3.17 20.72 -9.72
CA ARG A 42 2.43 20.98 -8.48
C ARG A 42 3.23 20.57 -7.24
N ALA A 43 3.89 19.41 -7.28
CA ALA A 43 4.76 18.95 -6.20
C ALA A 43 5.89 19.96 -5.92
N ARG A 44 6.46 20.55 -6.96
CA ARG A 44 7.50 21.58 -6.80
C ARG A 44 6.94 22.87 -6.22
N GLN A 45 5.80 23.35 -6.74
CA GLN A 45 5.14 24.56 -6.23
C GLN A 45 4.80 24.46 -4.74
N MET A 46 4.40 23.26 -4.29
CA MET A 46 4.09 22.96 -2.88
C MET A 46 5.34 22.69 -2.02
N GLY A 47 6.54 22.75 -2.57
CA GLY A 47 7.78 22.47 -1.85
C GLY A 47 7.99 20.99 -1.48
N VAL A 48 7.22 20.09 -2.07
CA VAL A 48 7.37 18.64 -1.88
C VAL A 48 8.68 18.16 -2.49
N ILE A 49 8.97 18.59 -3.71
CA ILE A 49 10.24 18.34 -4.40
C ILE A 49 10.99 19.64 -4.65
N ASP A 50 12.31 19.57 -4.81
CA ASP A 50 13.15 20.74 -5.07
C ASP A 50 13.39 20.94 -6.56
N VAL A 51 13.42 19.84 -7.33
CA VAL A 51 13.68 19.84 -8.77
C VAL A 51 12.74 18.91 -9.49
N GLU A 52 12.19 19.39 -10.59
CA GLU A 52 11.40 18.58 -11.53
C GLU A 52 12.35 17.86 -12.49
N ALA A 53 12.20 16.55 -12.62
CA ALA A 53 12.92 15.78 -13.62
C ALA A 53 12.00 15.47 -14.81
N PRO A 54 12.48 15.57 -16.05
CA PRO A 54 11.68 15.24 -17.24
C PRO A 54 11.54 13.72 -17.47
N SER A 55 12.26 12.89 -16.71
CA SER A 55 12.19 11.44 -16.79
C SER A 55 12.59 10.77 -15.48
N ALA A 56 12.15 9.53 -15.27
CA ALA A 56 12.56 8.71 -14.13
C ALA A 56 14.10 8.54 -14.05
N LEU A 57 14.76 8.39 -15.22
CA LEU A 57 16.21 8.29 -15.30
C LEU A 57 16.88 9.52 -14.67
N LEU A 58 16.45 10.72 -15.06
CA LEU A 58 17.03 11.97 -14.55
C LEU A 58 16.66 12.26 -13.09
N ALA A 59 15.51 11.76 -12.61
CA ALA A 59 15.16 11.84 -11.19
C ALA A 59 16.12 11.04 -10.31
N VAL A 60 16.64 9.93 -10.82
CA VAL A 60 17.52 9.00 -10.07
C VAL A 60 19.01 9.33 -10.26
N SER A 61 19.35 10.15 -11.25
CA SER A 61 20.75 10.52 -11.50
C SER A 61 21.37 11.21 -10.29
N GLY A 62 22.40 10.61 -9.70
CA GLY A 62 23.08 11.10 -8.50
C GLY A 62 22.29 10.89 -7.19
N ALA A 63 21.26 10.08 -7.17
CA ALA A 63 20.51 9.78 -5.95
C ALA A 63 21.21 8.72 -5.09
N ASP A 64 21.16 8.88 -3.77
CA ASP A 64 21.58 7.87 -2.79
C ASP A 64 20.41 6.98 -2.37
N ILE A 65 19.22 7.57 -2.36
CA ILE A 65 17.97 6.90 -2.03
C ILE A 65 16.96 7.11 -3.15
N VAL A 66 16.23 6.07 -3.52
CA VAL A 66 15.19 6.09 -4.56
C VAL A 66 13.91 5.54 -3.99
N LEU A 67 12.79 6.25 -4.21
CA LEU A 67 11.46 5.74 -3.89
C LEU A 67 10.62 5.61 -5.16
N LEU A 68 10.08 4.40 -5.38
CA LEU A 68 9.06 4.15 -6.38
C LEU A 68 7.67 4.23 -5.71
N ALA A 69 6.94 5.30 -5.99
CA ALA A 69 5.57 5.53 -5.51
C ALA A 69 4.60 5.57 -6.69
N VAL A 70 4.65 4.54 -7.51
CA VAL A 70 3.85 4.36 -8.74
C VAL A 70 2.87 3.20 -8.57
N PRO A 71 1.80 3.13 -9.38
CA PRO A 71 0.96 1.94 -9.44
C PRO A 71 1.76 0.67 -9.70
N VAL A 72 1.35 -0.45 -9.10
CA VAL A 72 2.07 -1.74 -9.21
C VAL A 72 2.33 -2.12 -10.68
N ALA A 73 1.35 -1.92 -11.54
CA ALA A 73 1.48 -2.18 -12.99
C ALA A 73 2.60 -1.36 -13.68
N SER A 74 3.04 -0.26 -13.08
CA SER A 74 4.10 0.61 -13.63
C SER A 74 5.49 0.33 -13.02
N THR A 75 5.59 -0.57 -12.06
CA THR A 75 6.82 -0.83 -11.30
C THR A 75 7.94 -1.37 -12.19
N GLU A 76 7.65 -2.37 -13.04
CA GLU A 76 8.66 -2.96 -13.92
C GLU A 76 9.23 -1.95 -14.92
N SER A 77 8.36 -1.15 -15.53
CA SER A 77 8.80 -0.11 -16.47
C SER A 77 9.66 0.96 -15.79
N SER A 78 9.33 1.31 -14.55
CA SER A 78 10.11 2.24 -13.73
C SER A 78 11.49 1.69 -13.41
N PHE A 79 11.61 0.43 -12.97
CA PHE A 79 12.91 -0.21 -12.75
C PHE A 79 13.74 -0.30 -14.03
N LYS A 80 13.12 -0.68 -15.16
CA LYS A 80 13.80 -0.73 -16.48
C LYS A 80 14.37 0.64 -16.88
N ALA A 81 13.65 1.72 -16.60
CA ALA A 81 14.08 3.06 -16.93
C ALA A 81 15.32 3.51 -16.14
N ILE A 82 15.49 3.05 -14.90
CA ILE A 82 16.56 3.51 -14.00
C ILE A 82 17.74 2.54 -13.88
N LYS A 83 17.60 1.29 -14.31
CA LYS A 83 18.54 0.19 -14.05
C LYS A 83 20.02 0.51 -14.33
N HIS A 84 20.30 1.36 -15.31
CA HIS A 84 21.66 1.72 -15.70
C HIS A 84 22.33 2.73 -14.76
N LEU A 85 21.56 3.37 -13.88
CA LEU A 85 22.06 4.31 -12.87
C LEU A 85 22.11 3.70 -11.46
N VAL A 86 21.58 2.48 -11.29
CA VAL A 86 21.59 1.81 -9.98
C VAL A 86 23.03 1.43 -9.62
N THR A 87 23.45 1.82 -8.43
CA THR A 87 24.76 1.48 -7.87
C THR A 87 24.60 0.61 -6.63
N PRO A 88 25.61 -0.19 -6.24
CA PRO A 88 25.54 -1.04 -5.05
C PRO A 88 25.28 -0.28 -3.73
N GLN A 89 25.55 1.01 -3.70
CA GLN A 89 25.38 1.86 -2.51
C GLN A 89 23.99 2.47 -2.39
N MET A 90 23.23 2.52 -3.48
CA MET A 90 21.87 3.06 -3.46
C MET A 90 20.95 2.24 -2.56
N LEU A 91 20.02 2.92 -1.90
CA LEU A 91 18.85 2.32 -1.30
C LEU A 91 17.64 2.57 -2.21
N ILE A 92 17.07 1.52 -2.75
CA ILE A 92 15.84 1.59 -3.56
C ILE A 92 14.71 0.98 -2.77
N MET A 93 13.59 1.69 -2.64
CA MET A 93 12.37 1.21 -1.99
C MET A 93 11.15 1.47 -2.86
N ASP A 94 10.05 0.80 -2.56
CA ASP A 94 8.73 1.10 -3.09
C ASP A 94 7.71 1.33 -1.96
N VAL A 95 6.46 1.63 -2.33
CA VAL A 95 5.32 1.76 -1.39
C VAL A 95 4.11 0.96 -1.86
N GLY A 96 4.31 -0.02 -2.72
CA GLY A 96 3.25 -0.82 -3.32
C GLY A 96 2.48 -1.67 -2.30
N SER A 97 1.18 -1.87 -2.54
CA SER A 97 0.31 -2.64 -1.66
C SER A 97 0.44 -4.17 -1.84
N THR A 98 1.11 -4.64 -2.90
CA THR A 98 1.45 -6.04 -3.15
C THR A 98 2.94 -6.18 -3.29
N LYS A 99 3.51 -7.34 -2.91
CA LYS A 99 4.97 -7.49 -2.87
C LYS A 99 5.51 -8.53 -3.86
N ARG A 100 4.83 -9.65 -4.09
CA ARG A 100 5.29 -10.69 -5.03
C ARG A 100 5.52 -10.11 -6.42
N GLU A 101 4.49 -9.45 -6.99
CA GLU A 101 4.57 -8.84 -8.31
C GLU A 101 5.68 -7.77 -8.40
N VAL A 102 5.81 -6.93 -7.35
CA VAL A 102 6.85 -5.89 -7.28
C VAL A 102 8.25 -6.49 -7.21
N VAL A 103 8.45 -7.55 -6.41
CA VAL A 103 9.72 -8.28 -6.31
C VAL A 103 10.08 -8.93 -7.64
N ASP A 104 9.12 -9.57 -8.31
CA ASP A 104 9.36 -10.22 -9.59
C ASP A 104 9.67 -9.19 -10.70
N ALA A 105 9.02 -8.04 -10.69
CA ALA A 105 9.34 -6.93 -11.55
C ALA A 105 10.78 -6.42 -11.31
N ALA A 106 11.19 -6.30 -10.05
CA ALA A 106 12.56 -5.92 -9.69
C ALA A 106 13.58 -6.98 -10.13
N ARG A 107 13.30 -8.28 -9.93
CA ARG A 107 14.17 -9.39 -10.39
C ARG A 107 14.41 -9.33 -11.90
N ARG A 108 13.34 -9.14 -12.69
CA ARG A 108 13.43 -9.05 -14.15
C ARG A 108 14.22 -7.82 -14.63
N ALA A 109 14.04 -6.68 -13.96
CA ALA A 109 14.62 -5.42 -14.39
C ALA A 109 16.03 -5.17 -13.85
N LEU A 110 16.25 -5.33 -12.53
CA LEU A 110 17.50 -4.99 -11.84
C LEU A 110 18.56 -6.10 -11.92
N ARG A 111 18.16 -7.37 -12.07
CA ARG A 111 19.05 -8.52 -12.21
C ARG A 111 20.11 -8.57 -11.08
N GLU A 112 21.39 -8.35 -11.41
CA GLU A 112 22.50 -8.39 -10.44
C GLU A 112 22.44 -7.26 -9.41
N GLN A 113 21.77 -6.16 -9.74
CA GLN A 113 21.65 -5.00 -8.86
C GLN A 113 20.47 -5.08 -7.89
N ILE A 114 19.74 -6.20 -7.87
CA ILE A 114 18.56 -6.37 -7.01
C ILE A 114 18.88 -6.25 -5.51
N GLY A 115 20.12 -6.46 -5.12
CA GLY A 115 20.58 -6.31 -3.74
C GLY A 115 20.34 -4.93 -3.13
N CYS A 116 20.21 -3.88 -3.98
CA CYS A 116 19.91 -2.52 -3.55
C CYS A 116 18.44 -2.27 -3.24
N PHE A 117 17.55 -3.19 -3.63
CA PHE A 117 16.13 -3.02 -3.50
C PHE A 117 15.59 -3.66 -2.22
N VAL A 118 14.93 -2.85 -1.40
CA VAL A 118 14.21 -3.25 -0.19
C VAL A 118 12.73 -2.99 -0.42
N PRO A 119 11.94 -4.02 -0.76
CA PRO A 119 10.52 -3.84 -0.97
C PRO A 119 9.83 -3.42 0.33
N ALA A 120 8.96 -2.40 0.25
CA ALA A 120 8.27 -1.87 1.40
C ALA A 120 6.77 -1.64 1.12
N HIS A 121 5.95 -1.81 2.16
CA HIS A 121 4.54 -1.47 2.14
C HIS A 121 4.20 -0.70 3.42
N PRO A 122 4.14 0.63 3.37
CA PRO A 122 3.62 1.42 4.48
C PRO A 122 2.09 1.24 4.57
N ILE A 123 1.61 0.83 5.75
CA ILE A 123 0.18 0.62 6.01
C ILE A 123 -0.43 1.97 6.40
N ALA A 124 -0.48 2.84 5.42
CA ALA A 124 -0.95 4.21 5.52
C ALA A 124 -1.63 4.60 4.21
N GLY A 125 -2.50 5.58 4.26
CA GLY A 125 -3.21 6.11 3.10
C GLY A 125 -4.36 7.00 3.52
N LYS A 126 -4.92 7.66 2.53
CA LYS A 126 -6.18 8.42 2.61
C LYS A 126 -7.05 7.99 1.44
N GLU A 127 -8.34 8.21 1.50
CA GLU A 127 -9.27 7.97 0.38
C GLU A 127 -9.10 9.00 -0.76
N LEU A 128 -8.25 10.00 -0.54
CA LEU A 128 -7.90 11.05 -1.50
C LEU A 128 -6.59 10.72 -2.20
N SER A 129 -6.48 11.04 -3.48
CA SER A 129 -5.26 10.88 -4.28
C SER A 129 -4.70 12.27 -4.68
N GLY A 130 -3.45 12.29 -5.13
CA GLY A 130 -2.79 13.53 -5.57
C GLY A 130 -1.80 14.09 -4.57
N VAL A 131 -0.91 14.95 -5.06
CA VAL A 131 0.13 15.60 -4.24
C VAL A 131 -0.46 16.65 -3.28
N GLU A 132 -1.62 17.19 -3.60
CA GLU A 132 -2.36 18.16 -2.78
C GLU A 132 -2.73 17.60 -1.39
N HIS A 133 -2.80 16.30 -1.28
CA HIS A 133 -3.13 15.59 -0.04
C HIS A 133 -1.90 15.01 0.67
N ALA A 134 -0.69 15.27 0.11
CA ALA A 134 0.57 14.84 0.73
C ALA A 134 0.72 15.47 2.13
N ASP A 135 1.19 14.64 3.07
CA ASP A 135 1.22 14.98 4.49
C ASP A 135 2.47 14.37 5.13
N ALA A 136 3.29 15.21 5.74
CA ALA A 136 4.51 14.75 6.42
C ALA A 136 4.23 13.80 7.59
N ASP A 137 3.01 13.83 8.15
CA ASP A 137 2.58 12.97 9.27
C ASP A 137 1.90 11.68 8.81
N LEU A 138 1.71 11.46 7.50
CA LEU A 138 0.99 10.31 6.96
C LEU A 138 1.49 8.97 7.53
N TYR A 139 2.79 8.86 7.73
CA TYR A 139 3.47 7.64 8.19
C TYR A 139 3.66 7.55 9.70
N MET A 140 3.50 8.67 10.42
CA MET A 140 3.70 8.72 11.86
C MET A 140 2.80 7.73 12.59
N GLY A 141 3.40 6.87 13.40
CA GLY A 141 2.67 5.85 14.14
C GLY A 141 2.17 4.67 13.28
N ARG A 142 2.45 4.64 11.99
CA ARG A 142 1.98 3.58 11.09
C ARG A 142 2.96 2.41 11.04
N GLN A 143 2.44 1.26 10.67
CA GLN A 143 3.28 0.10 10.38
C GLN A 143 3.83 0.19 8.97
N VAL A 144 5.08 -0.20 8.78
CA VAL A 144 5.68 -0.45 7.47
C VAL A 144 6.15 -1.89 7.43
N VAL A 145 5.73 -2.63 6.42
CA VAL A 145 6.16 -4.01 6.21
C VAL A 145 7.27 -4.01 5.16
N LEU A 146 8.46 -4.43 5.57
CA LEU A 146 9.57 -4.70 4.65
C LEU A 146 9.56 -6.18 4.26
N THR A 147 9.76 -6.46 2.99
CA THR A 147 9.81 -7.83 2.48
C THR A 147 11.12 -8.11 1.74
N PRO A 148 12.27 -8.02 2.44
CA PRO A 148 13.56 -8.30 1.82
C PRO A 148 13.59 -9.75 1.32
N ILE A 149 14.27 -9.94 0.20
CA ILE A 149 14.50 -11.27 -0.39
C ILE A 149 15.92 -11.72 -0.06
N GLU A 150 16.25 -12.98 -0.39
CA GLU A 150 17.54 -13.61 -0.12
C GLU A 150 18.74 -12.83 -0.71
N ARG A 151 18.52 -12.10 -1.80
CA ARG A 151 19.54 -11.29 -2.48
C ARG A 151 19.61 -9.84 -2.01
N THR A 152 18.69 -9.40 -1.17
CA THR A 152 18.72 -8.03 -0.63
C THR A 152 19.90 -7.87 0.33
N ASN A 153 20.73 -6.87 0.11
CA ASN A 153 21.90 -6.63 0.94
C ASN A 153 21.51 -6.19 2.36
N THR A 154 22.19 -6.71 3.36
CA THR A 154 21.92 -6.40 4.78
C THR A 154 22.05 -4.92 5.10
N ILE A 155 23.00 -4.22 4.44
CA ILE A 155 23.21 -2.78 4.62
C ILE A 155 21.95 -2.02 4.19
N GLN A 156 21.40 -2.31 3.01
CA GLN A 156 20.20 -1.66 2.50
C GLN A 156 18.96 -1.98 3.36
N ILE A 157 18.86 -3.22 3.87
CA ILE A 157 17.79 -3.57 4.82
C ILE A 157 17.87 -2.69 6.06
N GLN A 158 19.07 -2.54 6.64
CA GLN A 158 19.25 -1.71 7.83
C GLN A 158 18.94 -0.24 7.55
N GLN A 159 19.44 0.30 6.42
CA GLN A 159 19.12 1.67 6.01
C GLN A 159 17.62 1.89 5.85
N ALA A 160 16.89 0.95 5.24
CA ALA A 160 15.44 1.04 5.10
C ALA A 160 14.75 1.05 6.48
N VAL A 161 15.19 0.19 7.42
CA VAL A 161 14.68 0.20 8.80
C VAL A 161 14.92 1.56 9.46
N ASP A 162 16.13 2.09 9.35
CA ASP A 162 16.51 3.37 9.95
C ASP A 162 15.68 4.52 9.39
N VAL A 163 15.50 4.57 8.06
CA VAL A 163 14.67 5.58 7.39
C VAL A 163 13.24 5.53 7.89
N TRP A 164 12.56 4.37 7.79
CA TRP A 164 11.17 4.28 8.19
C TRP A 164 10.96 4.50 9.69
N SER A 165 11.91 4.05 10.52
CA SER A 165 11.87 4.30 11.98
C SER A 165 12.03 5.79 12.30
N ALA A 166 12.91 6.50 11.61
CA ALA A 166 13.09 7.94 11.76
C ALA A 166 11.86 8.75 11.31
N LEU A 167 11.04 8.19 10.39
CA LEU A 167 9.73 8.77 10.03
C LEU A 167 8.62 8.41 11.03
N GLY A 168 8.95 7.77 12.16
CA GLY A 168 8.02 7.40 13.22
C GLY A 168 7.20 6.14 12.92
N CYS A 169 7.66 5.29 12.01
CA CYS A 169 6.98 4.05 11.67
C CYS A 169 7.41 2.89 12.56
N ARG A 170 6.50 1.93 12.75
CA ARG A 170 6.84 0.62 13.28
C ARG A 170 7.19 -0.33 12.12
N VAL A 171 8.45 -0.72 12.05
CA VAL A 171 8.94 -1.59 10.97
C VAL A 171 8.75 -3.05 11.34
N VAL A 172 8.14 -3.83 10.43
CA VAL A 172 7.96 -5.27 10.52
C VAL A 172 8.59 -5.91 9.28
N ARG A 173 9.16 -7.11 9.43
CA ARG A 173 9.74 -7.85 8.31
C ARG A 173 8.98 -9.16 8.10
N THR A 174 8.75 -9.53 6.83
CA THR A 174 8.16 -10.81 6.44
C THR A 174 8.60 -11.18 5.02
N ALA A 175 8.29 -12.39 4.58
CA ALA A 175 8.48 -12.79 3.19
C ALA A 175 7.41 -12.14 2.28
N PRO A 176 7.71 -11.87 0.99
CA PRO A 176 6.73 -11.33 0.04
C PRO A 176 5.44 -12.15 -0.06
N GLU A 177 5.56 -13.47 -0.05
CA GLU A 177 4.45 -14.42 -0.13
C GLU A 177 3.55 -14.32 1.12
N ALA A 178 4.15 -14.32 2.31
CA ALA A 178 3.43 -14.20 3.56
C ALA A 178 2.75 -12.82 3.70
N HIS A 179 3.39 -11.76 3.18
CA HIS A 179 2.80 -10.44 3.08
C HIS A 179 1.51 -10.48 2.24
N ASP A 180 1.60 -11.00 1.01
CA ASP A 180 0.48 -10.96 0.06
C ASP A 180 -0.68 -11.85 0.52
N ALA A 181 -0.39 -13.00 1.14
CA ALA A 181 -1.42 -13.84 1.77
C ALA A 181 -2.13 -13.12 2.92
N ALA A 182 -1.37 -12.47 3.81
CA ALA A 182 -1.95 -11.71 4.92
C ALA A 182 -2.81 -10.53 4.43
N PHE A 183 -2.28 -9.72 3.49
CA PHE A 183 -3.01 -8.56 2.98
C PHE A 183 -4.19 -8.93 2.09
N ALA A 184 -4.17 -10.08 1.44
CA ALA A 184 -5.35 -10.64 0.78
C ALA A 184 -6.51 -10.81 1.77
N ALA A 185 -6.24 -11.33 2.97
CA ALA A 185 -7.26 -11.58 4.00
C ALA A 185 -7.73 -10.30 4.69
N VAL A 186 -6.78 -9.42 5.13
CA VAL A 186 -7.12 -8.32 6.04
C VAL A 186 -7.32 -6.96 5.35
N SER A 187 -7.04 -6.87 4.04
CA SER A 187 -7.15 -5.64 3.26
C SER A 187 -7.91 -5.85 1.95
N HIS A 188 -7.44 -6.74 1.08
CA HIS A 188 -8.00 -6.85 -0.27
C HIS A 188 -9.39 -7.46 -0.27
N LEU A 189 -9.63 -8.53 0.51
CA LEU A 189 -10.95 -9.14 0.66
C LEU A 189 -11.99 -8.17 1.26
N PRO A 190 -11.70 -7.43 2.34
CA PRO A 190 -12.62 -6.39 2.83
C PRO A 190 -13.05 -5.39 1.76
N HIS A 191 -12.13 -4.90 0.92
CA HIS A 191 -12.48 -4.00 -0.18
C HIS A 191 -13.32 -4.69 -1.25
N LEU A 192 -12.99 -5.93 -1.62
CA LEU A 192 -13.79 -6.71 -2.56
C LEU A 192 -15.23 -6.87 -2.08
N ILE A 193 -15.42 -7.17 -0.79
CA ILE A 193 -16.74 -7.32 -0.17
C ILE A 193 -17.48 -5.98 -0.14
N ALA A 194 -16.80 -4.89 0.22
CA ALA A 194 -17.41 -3.56 0.25
C ALA A 194 -17.88 -3.12 -1.14
N PHE A 195 -17.07 -3.33 -2.19
CA PHE A 195 -17.49 -3.07 -3.57
C PHE A 195 -18.67 -3.95 -3.99
N ALA A 196 -18.63 -5.25 -3.68
CA ALA A 196 -19.72 -6.17 -4.00
C ALA A 196 -21.01 -5.79 -3.29
N MET A 197 -20.95 -5.41 -2.01
CA MET A 197 -22.12 -4.97 -1.23
C MET A 197 -22.74 -3.69 -1.82
N MET A 198 -21.93 -2.67 -2.13
CA MET A 198 -22.44 -1.44 -2.73
C MET A 198 -23.09 -1.70 -4.09
N ASN A 199 -22.47 -2.52 -4.94
CA ASN A 199 -23.04 -2.90 -6.23
C ASN A 199 -24.33 -3.72 -6.08
N ALA A 200 -24.36 -4.66 -5.14
CA ALA A 200 -25.54 -5.50 -4.90
C ALA A 200 -26.75 -4.68 -4.44
N ILE A 201 -26.56 -3.65 -3.63
CA ILE A 201 -27.64 -2.78 -3.19
C ILE A 201 -28.06 -1.83 -4.32
N SER A 202 -27.12 -1.16 -4.96
CA SER A 202 -27.41 -0.14 -5.99
C SER A 202 -28.06 -0.73 -7.25
N SER A 203 -27.87 -2.03 -7.52
CA SER A 203 -28.51 -2.72 -8.65
C SER A 203 -29.97 -3.13 -8.41
N GLN A 204 -30.46 -3.04 -7.18
CA GLN A 204 -31.85 -3.38 -6.87
C GLN A 204 -32.82 -2.24 -7.27
N PRO A 205 -34.05 -2.57 -7.68
CA PRO A 205 -35.04 -1.55 -8.05
C PRO A 205 -35.26 -0.48 -6.97
N MET A 206 -35.24 -0.87 -5.69
CA MET A 206 -35.38 0.03 -4.53
C MET A 206 -34.04 0.40 -3.88
N GLY A 207 -32.91 0.23 -4.55
CA GLY A 207 -31.58 0.42 -3.96
C GLY A 207 -31.36 1.83 -3.38
N ARG A 208 -31.90 2.88 -4.02
CA ARG A 208 -31.84 4.24 -3.51
C ARG A 208 -32.59 4.42 -2.20
N ASP A 209 -33.77 3.81 -2.10
CA ASP A 209 -34.61 3.87 -0.90
C ASP A 209 -33.92 3.13 0.26
N PHE A 210 -33.33 1.97 -0.02
CA PHE A 210 -32.54 1.24 0.97
C PHE A 210 -31.35 2.04 1.49
N LEU A 211 -30.61 2.71 0.59
CA LEU A 211 -29.50 3.57 0.97
C LEU A 211 -29.94 4.77 1.80
N SER A 212 -31.15 5.31 1.58
CA SER A 212 -31.68 6.44 2.37
C SER A 212 -31.96 6.06 3.83
N LEU A 213 -32.14 4.77 4.11
CA LEU A 213 -32.36 4.22 5.45
C LEU A 213 -31.06 3.72 6.12
N ALA A 214 -29.91 3.83 5.44
CA ALA A 214 -28.65 3.32 5.92
C ALA A 214 -28.12 4.12 7.13
N GLY A 215 -27.69 3.38 8.16
CA GLY A 215 -27.15 3.96 9.39
C GLY A 215 -25.61 3.98 9.45
N PRO A 216 -25.05 4.39 10.61
CA PRO A 216 -23.59 4.49 10.82
C PRO A 216 -22.84 3.18 10.55
N GLY A 217 -23.37 2.03 10.96
CA GLY A 217 -22.73 0.73 10.75
C GLY A 217 -22.51 0.43 9.27
N PHE A 218 -23.51 0.70 8.42
CA PHE A 218 -23.38 0.55 6.98
C PHE A 218 -22.34 1.49 6.40
N ARG A 219 -22.37 2.77 6.80
CA ARG A 219 -21.39 3.77 6.39
C ARG A 219 -19.96 3.33 6.73
N ASP A 220 -19.74 2.88 7.95
CA ASP A 220 -18.40 2.52 8.41
C ASP A 220 -17.87 1.26 7.71
N PHE A 221 -18.76 0.27 7.47
CA PHE A 221 -18.42 -0.94 6.73
C PHE A 221 -18.10 -0.65 5.24
N THR A 222 -18.89 0.22 4.60
CA THR A 222 -18.76 0.51 3.16
C THR A 222 -17.83 1.69 2.85
N ARG A 223 -17.30 2.39 3.84
CA ARG A 223 -16.41 3.56 3.66
C ARG A 223 -15.28 3.30 2.68
N ILE A 224 -14.68 2.12 2.77
CA ILE A 224 -13.56 1.72 1.92
C ILE A 224 -13.96 1.48 0.44
N ALA A 225 -15.24 1.37 0.13
CA ALA A 225 -15.72 1.27 -1.26
C ALA A 225 -15.60 2.61 -2.03
N ALA A 226 -15.28 3.72 -1.36
CA ALA A 226 -14.99 5.01 -2.01
C ALA A 226 -13.54 5.15 -2.49
N ALA A 227 -12.74 4.11 -2.39
CA ALA A 227 -11.33 4.10 -2.79
C ALA A 227 -11.15 4.20 -4.31
N ASP A 228 -9.95 4.63 -4.75
CA ASP A 228 -9.62 4.82 -6.18
C ASP A 228 -9.78 3.52 -6.99
N PRO A 229 -10.63 3.52 -8.03
CA PRO A 229 -10.94 2.30 -8.78
C PRO A 229 -9.74 1.75 -9.57
N ALA A 230 -8.87 2.61 -10.11
CA ALA A 230 -7.73 2.16 -10.90
C ALA A 230 -6.68 1.50 -10.02
N MET A 231 -6.40 2.09 -8.88
CA MET A 231 -5.48 1.53 -7.88
C MET A 231 -5.99 0.16 -7.39
N TRP A 232 -7.26 0.04 -7.02
CA TRP A 232 -7.81 -1.21 -6.48
C TRP A 232 -7.95 -2.30 -7.54
N ARG A 233 -8.27 -1.97 -8.79
CA ARG A 233 -8.16 -2.91 -9.90
C ARG A 233 -6.75 -3.52 -9.96
N ASP A 234 -5.73 -2.69 -9.93
CA ASP A 234 -4.34 -3.14 -10.04
C ASP A 234 -3.90 -3.98 -8.83
N VAL A 235 -4.31 -3.59 -7.61
CA VAL A 235 -4.06 -4.37 -6.39
C VAL A 235 -4.72 -5.75 -6.46
N MET A 236 -6.00 -5.81 -6.84
CA MET A 236 -6.74 -7.07 -6.91
C MET A 236 -6.19 -8.02 -7.98
N LEU A 237 -5.78 -7.48 -9.13
CA LEU A 237 -5.20 -8.28 -10.20
C LEU A 237 -3.78 -8.76 -9.88
N SER A 238 -2.97 -7.95 -9.21
CA SER A 238 -1.60 -8.32 -8.85
C SER A 238 -1.54 -9.34 -7.69
N ASN A 239 -2.56 -9.42 -6.84
CA ASN A 239 -2.67 -10.41 -5.76
C ASN A 239 -3.88 -11.36 -5.95
N ARG A 240 -4.24 -11.65 -7.19
CA ARG A 240 -5.48 -12.36 -7.53
C ARG A 240 -5.58 -13.76 -6.94
N GLU A 241 -4.48 -14.50 -6.90
CA GLU A 241 -4.47 -15.89 -6.45
C GLU A 241 -4.82 -15.96 -4.96
N GLU A 242 -4.10 -15.21 -4.13
CA GLU A 242 -4.35 -15.14 -2.69
C GLU A 242 -5.74 -14.54 -2.38
N LEU A 243 -6.12 -13.49 -3.11
CA LEU A 243 -7.44 -12.86 -2.93
C LEU A 243 -8.58 -13.83 -3.25
N LEU A 244 -8.50 -14.60 -4.34
CA LEU A 244 -9.52 -15.58 -4.69
C LEU A 244 -9.58 -16.72 -3.69
N GLU A 245 -8.45 -17.15 -3.13
CA GLU A 245 -8.46 -18.16 -2.07
C GLU A 245 -9.15 -17.64 -0.80
N GLN A 246 -8.84 -16.43 -0.36
CA GLN A 246 -9.53 -15.80 0.77
C GLN A 246 -11.02 -15.59 0.48
N SER A 247 -11.38 -15.23 -0.75
CA SER A 247 -12.78 -15.11 -1.16
C SER A 247 -13.55 -16.43 -1.03
N LYS A 248 -12.95 -17.56 -1.44
CA LYS A 248 -13.57 -18.88 -1.25
C LYS A 248 -13.78 -19.23 0.23
N VAL A 249 -12.81 -18.90 1.09
CA VAL A 249 -12.97 -19.09 2.54
C VAL A 249 -14.13 -18.28 3.06
N PHE A 250 -14.21 -17.01 2.69
CA PHE A 250 -15.31 -16.12 3.08
C PHE A 250 -16.66 -16.64 2.59
N GLN A 251 -16.78 -17.06 1.32
CA GLN A 251 -18.01 -17.59 0.74
C GLN A 251 -18.51 -18.83 1.49
N ARG A 252 -17.60 -19.77 1.85
CA ARG A 252 -18.00 -20.95 2.66
C ARG A 252 -18.55 -20.56 4.02
N ASN A 253 -17.94 -19.60 4.69
CA ASN A 253 -18.45 -19.12 5.99
C ASN A 253 -19.79 -18.40 5.85
N LEU A 254 -19.98 -17.59 4.81
CA LEU A 254 -21.25 -16.94 4.53
C LEU A 254 -22.36 -17.96 4.27
N GLN A 255 -22.09 -18.95 3.42
CA GLN A 255 -23.03 -20.03 3.13
C GLN A 255 -23.40 -20.84 4.39
N ALA A 256 -22.45 -21.09 5.29
CA ALA A 256 -22.74 -21.76 6.55
C ALA A 256 -23.71 -20.96 7.43
N LEU A 257 -23.52 -19.64 7.53
CA LEU A 257 -24.47 -18.77 8.26
C LEU A 257 -25.84 -18.72 7.59
N GLU A 258 -25.92 -18.63 6.26
CA GLU A 258 -27.14 -18.66 5.49
C GLU A 258 -27.94 -19.98 5.73
N LEU A 259 -27.22 -21.11 5.82
CA LEU A 259 -27.83 -22.42 6.08
C LEU A 259 -28.40 -22.49 7.50
N MET A 260 -27.72 -21.95 8.50
CA MET A 260 -28.24 -21.87 9.87
C MET A 260 -29.51 -21.01 9.94
N ILE A 261 -29.52 -19.88 9.24
CA ILE A 261 -30.72 -19.00 9.14
C ILE A 261 -31.86 -19.73 8.45
N THR A 262 -31.60 -20.38 7.32
CA THR A 262 -32.61 -21.11 6.54
C THR A 262 -33.26 -22.24 7.36
N ASN A 263 -32.46 -22.94 8.17
CA ASN A 263 -32.93 -24.06 9.00
C ASN A 263 -33.50 -23.61 10.37
N GLY A 264 -33.50 -22.30 10.67
CA GLY A 264 -33.94 -21.77 11.96
C GLY A 264 -33.12 -22.26 13.15
N ASN A 265 -31.84 -22.65 12.91
CA ASN A 265 -30.92 -23.14 13.96
C ASN A 265 -30.33 -21.99 14.75
N GLY A 266 -31.10 -21.43 15.68
CA GLY A 266 -30.72 -20.27 16.48
C GLY A 266 -29.51 -20.50 17.37
N ASP A 267 -29.37 -21.70 17.96
CA ASP A 267 -28.25 -22.01 18.86
C ASP A 267 -26.94 -22.05 18.11
N ALA A 268 -26.87 -22.74 16.98
CA ALA A 268 -25.65 -22.76 16.15
C ALA A 268 -25.30 -21.38 15.58
N LEU A 269 -26.32 -20.59 15.19
CA LEU A 269 -26.11 -19.22 14.72
C LEU A 269 -25.53 -18.33 15.84
N MET A 270 -26.08 -18.44 17.05
CA MET A 270 -25.57 -17.70 18.23
C MET A 270 -24.12 -18.04 18.52
N GLU A 271 -23.76 -19.33 18.53
CA GLU A 271 -22.37 -19.77 18.74
C GLU A 271 -21.40 -19.14 17.71
N GLN A 272 -21.76 -19.12 16.42
CA GLN A 272 -20.92 -18.52 15.39
C GLN A 272 -20.77 -17.00 15.57
N ILE A 273 -21.83 -16.31 15.98
CA ILE A 273 -21.79 -14.87 16.26
C ILE A 273 -20.92 -14.59 17.50
N GLU A 274 -21.03 -15.38 18.56
CA GLU A 274 -20.22 -15.26 19.76
C GLU A 274 -18.73 -15.46 19.47
N ASN A 275 -18.36 -16.45 18.66
CA ASN A 275 -16.99 -16.69 18.23
C ASN A 275 -16.42 -15.47 17.47
N ALA A 276 -17.18 -14.92 16.52
CA ALA A 276 -16.78 -13.72 15.79
C ALA A 276 -16.64 -12.49 16.69
N SER A 277 -17.62 -12.28 17.59
CA SER A 277 -17.66 -11.19 18.55
C SER A 277 -16.47 -11.25 19.52
N SER A 278 -16.18 -12.41 20.08
CA SER A 278 -15.03 -12.65 20.97
C SER A 278 -13.71 -12.37 20.27
N THR A 279 -13.54 -12.90 19.05
CA THR A 279 -12.34 -12.63 18.24
C THR A 279 -12.18 -11.14 17.99
N ARG A 280 -13.26 -10.43 17.63
CA ARG A 280 -13.23 -8.98 17.40
C ARG A 280 -12.93 -8.19 18.67
N ALA A 281 -13.45 -8.60 19.82
CA ALA A 281 -13.24 -7.94 21.10
C ALA A 281 -11.77 -8.03 21.59
N THR A 282 -11.12 -9.16 21.34
CA THR A 282 -9.72 -9.39 21.72
C THR A 282 -8.72 -8.80 20.72
N TRP A 283 -9.14 -8.61 19.46
CA TRP A 283 -8.27 -8.02 18.46
C TRP A 283 -8.12 -6.51 18.65
N SER A 284 -6.88 -6.05 18.62
CA SER A 284 -6.56 -4.63 18.54
C SER A 284 -5.45 -4.42 17.51
N MET A 285 -5.49 -3.26 16.82
CA MET A 285 -4.33 -2.87 16.02
C MET A 285 -3.10 -2.82 16.94
N ALA A 286 -1.97 -3.34 16.46
CA ALA A 286 -0.73 -3.35 17.23
C ALA A 286 -0.40 -1.92 17.72
N LYS A 287 -0.53 -1.70 19.02
CA LYS A 287 -0.25 -0.40 19.64
C LYS A 287 1.25 -0.11 19.59
N HIS A 288 1.62 1.17 19.45
CA HIS A 288 2.96 1.61 19.75
C HIS A 288 3.32 1.19 21.19
N GLN A 289 4.33 0.36 21.35
CA GLN A 289 5.06 0.37 22.61
C GLN A 289 5.84 1.69 22.62
N LYS A 290 5.49 2.54 23.57
CA LYS A 290 6.19 3.81 23.84
C LYS A 290 7.62 3.55 24.28
#